data_2343754d4767c5f6c4e51e151fa213c2
#
_entry.id   2343754d4767c5f6c4e51e151fa213c2
#
_cell.length_a   1.000
_cell.length_b   1.000
_cell.length_c   1.000
_cell.angle_alpha   90.00
_cell.angle_beta   90.00
_cell.angle_gamma   90.00
#
_symmetry.space_group_name_H-M   'P 1'
#
loop_
_entity.id
_entity.type
_entity.pdbx_description
1 polymer ?
#
loop_
_entity_poly.entity_id
_entity_poly.type
_entity_poly.pdbx_seq_one_letter_code
_entity_poly.pdbx_strand_id
1 'polypeptide(L)'
;MSGYLFLVLTVFCFFGLGVLHKVADFQKCRPLAINAFLFLWAGLLITAYTFSLGSSFSVPHAVGGVATLCGLLASVAILCFQTGIRYGKISTSWLVINLSTVVPTVLSIVYYGEHVGLRRGVALAAIALSLLFLWKDKEIESAQKGKLDTVLERVE
;
A
#
# COMPACT_ATOMS: atom_id res chain seq x y z
N MET A 1 14.90 -14.34 18.28
CA MET A 1 13.54 -14.89 18.03
C MET A 1 12.44 -13.82 17.92
N SER A 2 12.56 -12.68 18.59
CA SER A 2 11.55 -11.60 18.56
C SER A 2 11.24 -11.02 17.17
N GLY A 3 12.22 -10.90 16.26
CA GLY A 3 12.01 -10.26 14.95
C GLY A 3 11.03 -10.99 14.02
N TYR A 4 11.06 -12.32 14.03
CA TYR A 4 10.13 -13.11 13.21
C TYR A 4 8.69 -13.01 13.71
N LEU A 5 8.49 -12.92 15.03
CA LEU A 5 7.17 -12.73 15.62
C LEU A 5 6.57 -11.39 15.21
N PHE A 6 7.35 -10.32 15.26
CA PHE A 6 6.91 -9.00 14.78
C PHE A 6 6.58 -9.00 13.31
N LEU A 7 7.36 -9.71 12.48
CA LEU A 7 7.09 -9.84 11.05
C LEU A 7 5.75 -10.55 10.80
N VAL A 8 5.52 -11.67 11.46
CA VAL A 8 4.24 -12.41 11.35
C VAL A 8 3.07 -11.55 11.81
N LEU A 9 3.20 -10.87 12.95
CA LEU A 9 2.17 -9.97 13.46
C LEU A 9 1.85 -8.85 12.45
N THR A 10 2.87 -8.25 11.86
CA THR A 10 2.71 -7.21 10.83
C THR A 10 1.93 -7.73 9.62
N VAL A 11 2.22 -8.94 9.15
CA VAL A 11 1.48 -9.55 8.03
C VAL A 11 0.00 -9.70 8.38
N PHE A 12 -0.33 -10.21 9.58
CA PHE A 12 -1.72 -10.32 10.03
C PHE A 12 -2.41 -8.96 10.16
N CYS A 13 -1.73 -7.94 10.68
CA CYS A 13 -2.27 -6.58 10.75
C CYS A 13 -2.57 -6.00 9.37
N PHE A 14 -1.67 -6.16 8.40
CA PHE A 14 -1.90 -5.71 7.02
C PHE A 14 -3.04 -6.47 6.35
N PHE A 15 -3.13 -7.78 6.56
CA PHE A 15 -4.24 -8.58 6.06
C PHE A 15 -5.58 -8.10 6.65
N GLY A 16 -5.64 -7.92 7.96
CA GLY A 16 -6.82 -7.40 8.66
C GLY A 16 -7.22 -6.02 8.14
N LEU A 17 -6.24 -5.12 7.93
CA LEU A 17 -6.49 -3.80 7.35
C LEU A 17 -7.11 -3.89 5.95
N GLY A 18 -6.62 -4.80 5.10
CA GLY A 18 -7.17 -5.03 3.77
C GLY A 18 -8.63 -5.50 3.79
N VAL A 19 -8.95 -6.44 4.69
CA VAL A 19 -10.31 -6.94 4.88
C VAL A 19 -11.23 -5.82 5.38
N LEU A 20 -10.80 -5.04 6.38
CA LEU A 20 -11.59 -3.92 6.91
C LEU A 20 -11.87 -2.85 5.86
N HIS A 21 -10.90 -2.52 5.01
CA HIS A 21 -11.11 -1.59 3.89
C HIS A 21 -12.16 -2.12 2.91
N LYS A 22 -12.15 -3.43 2.62
CA LYS A 22 -13.15 -4.03 1.74
C LYS A 22 -14.54 -4.06 2.36
N VAL A 23 -14.65 -4.35 3.64
CA VAL A 23 -15.92 -4.29 4.40
C VAL A 23 -16.47 -2.85 4.39
N ALA A 24 -15.62 -1.86 4.63
CA ALA A 24 -16.01 -0.45 4.59
C ALA A 24 -16.50 -0.01 3.19
N ASP A 25 -15.92 -0.57 2.12
CA ASP A 25 -16.38 -0.33 0.75
C ASP A 25 -17.77 -0.95 0.51
N PHE A 26 -18.01 -2.18 0.98
CA PHE A 26 -19.34 -2.80 0.94
C PHE A 26 -20.40 -1.98 1.67
N GLN A 27 -20.05 -1.38 2.80
CA GLN A 27 -20.93 -0.48 3.57
C GLN A 27 -21.06 0.92 2.96
N LYS A 28 -20.46 1.16 1.77
CA LYS A 28 -20.45 2.46 1.08
C LYS A 28 -19.94 3.63 1.94
N CYS A 29 -19.04 3.36 2.89
CA CYS A 29 -18.44 4.39 3.70
C CYS A 29 -17.61 5.36 2.82
N ARG A 30 -17.55 6.63 3.23
CA ARG A 30 -16.75 7.64 2.51
C ARG A 30 -15.25 7.39 2.76
N PRO A 31 -14.42 7.20 1.72
CA PRO A 31 -12.97 6.94 1.89
C PRO A 31 -12.27 8.02 2.71
N LEU A 32 -12.64 9.28 2.52
CA LEU A 32 -12.08 10.40 3.27
C LEU A 32 -12.31 10.28 4.78
N ALA A 33 -13.52 9.85 5.19
CA ALA A 33 -13.84 9.67 6.60
C ALA A 33 -13.04 8.53 7.21
N ILE A 34 -12.93 7.39 6.51
CA ILE A 34 -12.15 6.24 6.96
C ILE A 34 -10.68 6.65 7.16
N ASN A 35 -10.12 7.37 6.19
CA ASN A 35 -8.74 7.85 6.24
C ASN A 35 -8.52 8.81 7.41
N ALA A 36 -9.43 9.78 7.61
CA ALA A 36 -9.36 10.71 8.72
C ALA A 36 -9.40 10.01 10.09
N PHE A 37 -10.31 9.04 10.27
CA PHE A 37 -10.38 8.25 11.50
C PHE A 37 -9.14 7.39 11.73
N LEU A 38 -8.61 6.77 10.67
CA LEU A 38 -7.40 5.95 10.74
C LEU A 38 -6.21 6.78 11.23
N PHE A 39 -5.96 7.94 10.63
CA PHE A 39 -4.85 8.81 11.04
C PHE A 39 -5.07 9.45 12.43
N LEU A 40 -6.32 9.79 12.76
CA LEU A 40 -6.65 10.32 14.09
C LEU A 40 -6.34 9.29 15.18
N TRP A 41 -6.82 8.06 15.03
CA TRP A 41 -6.56 6.99 16.00
C TRP A 41 -5.08 6.62 16.06
N ALA A 42 -4.40 6.53 14.92
CA ALA A 42 -2.96 6.27 14.89
C ALA A 42 -2.18 7.38 15.61
N GLY A 43 -2.54 8.63 15.38
CA GLY A 43 -1.94 9.79 16.07
C GLY A 43 -2.17 9.76 17.57
N LEU A 44 -3.40 9.49 18.01
CA LEU A 44 -3.74 9.38 19.43
C LEU A 44 -2.97 8.26 20.12
N LEU A 45 -2.93 7.08 19.52
CA LEU A 45 -2.22 5.92 20.09
C LEU A 45 -0.71 6.16 20.20
N ILE A 46 -0.09 6.70 19.15
CA ILE A 46 1.34 7.01 19.16
C ILE A 46 1.66 8.10 20.20
N THR A 47 0.83 9.14 20.28
CA THR A 47 1.00 10.21 21.27
C THR A 47 0.87 9.67 22.68
N ALA A 48 -0.16 8.88 22.98
CA ALA A 48 -0.36 8.24 24.28
C ALA A 48 0.81 7.33 24.65
N TYR A 49 1.30 6.54 23.70
CA TYR A 49 2.47 5.66 23.89
C TYR A 49 3.74 6.48 24.21
N THR A 50 3.99 7.56 23.48
CA THR A 50 5.16 8.43 23.70
C THR A 50 5.12 9.09 25.10
N PHE A 51 3.96 9.53 25.53
CA PHE A 51 3.78 10.07 26.88
C PHE A 51 3.99 9.01 27.97
N SER A 52 3.54 7.77 27.73
CA SER A 52 3.73 6.67 28.70
C SER A 52 5.20 6.30 28.90
N LEU A 53 6.04 6.53 27.89
CA LEU A 53 7.49 6.31 27.95
C LEU A 53 8.27 7.46 28.62
N GLY A 54 7.59 8.53 29.03
CA GLY A 54 8.22 9.71 29.63
C GLY A 54 9.14 10.47 28.66
N SER A 55 9.02 10.26 27.38
CA SER A 55 9.85 10.88 26.37
C SER A 55 9.42 12.34 26.12
N SER A 56 10.37 13.28 26.18
CA SER A 56 10.11 14.67 25.80
C SER A 56 9.89 14.77 24.29
N PHE A 57 8.87 15.49 23.86
CA PHE A 57 8.54 15.75 22.46
C PHE A 57 9.49 16.81 21.85
N SER A 58 10.80 16.61 21.97
CA SER A 58 11.79 17.51 21.37
C SER A 58 12.25 16.91 20.03
N VAL A 59 11.56 17.27 18.96
CA VAL A 59 11.90 16.83 17.60
C VAL A 59 12.61 17.98 16.87
N PRO A 60 13.80 17.77 16.29
CA PRO A 60 14.44 18.75 15.43
C PRO A 60 13.51 19.22 14.30
N HIS A 61 13.47 20.54 14.02
CA HIS A 61 12.55 21.12 13.02
C HIS A 61 12.67 20.45 11.63
N ALA A 62 13.88 20.06 11.22
CA ALA A 62 14.10 19.35 9.97
C ALA A 62 13.39 17.98 9.93
N VAL A 63 13.46 17.22 11.03
CA VAL A 63 12.77 15.91 11.14
C VAL A 63 11.25 16.09 11.15
N GLY A 64 10.76 17.11 11.86
CA GLY A 64 9.33 17.47 11.88
C GLY A 64 8.81 17.83 10.49
N GLY A 65 9.56 18.61 9.71
CA GLY A 65 9.20 18.97 8.33
C GLY A 65 9.12 17.74 7.41
N VAL A 66 10.13 16.88 7.44
CA VAL A 66 10.14 15.63 6.65
C VAL A 66 8.98 14.71 7.06
N ALA A 67 8.75 14.54 8.36
CA ALA A 67 7.66 13.70 8.86
C ALA A 67 6.28 14.21 8.42
N THR A 68 6.07 15.52 8.43
CA THR A 68 4.83 16.15 7.96
C THR A 68 4.62 15.90 6.47
N LEU A 69 5.64 16.10 5.65
CA LEU A 69 5.58 15.82 4.22
C LEU A 69 5.27 14.34 3.94
N CYS A 70 5.96 13.43 4.62
CA CYS A 70 5.69 11.98 4.50
C CYS A 70 4.25 11.63 4.92
N GLY A 71 3.74 12.23 5.99
CA GLY A 71 2.36 12.03 6.45
C GLY A 71 1.32 12.49 5.44
N LEU A 72 1.53 13.65 4.81
CA LEU A 72 0.66 14.16 3.75
C LEU A 72 0.67 13.22 2.52
N LEU A 73 1.85 12.81 2.06
CA LEU A 73 1.99 11.89 0.93
C LEU A 73 1.36 10.53 1.24
N ALA A 74 1.53 10.00 2.45
CA ALA A 74 0.90 8.76 2.89
C ALA A 74 -0.63 8.88 2.91
N SER A 75 -1.17 10.01 3.36
CA SER A 75 -2.62 10.26 3.35
C SER A 75 -3.19 10.23 1.93
N VAL A 76 -2.54 10.91 0.98
CA VAL A 76 -2.93 10.88 -0.43
C VAL A 76 -2.82 9.47 -1.01
N ALA A 77 -1.75 8.76 -0.72
CA ALA A 77 -1.54 7.38 -1.20
C ALA A 77 -2.64 6.42 -0.71
N ILE A 78 -3.03 6.52 0.57
CA ILE A 78 -4.11 5.69 1.13
C ILE A 78 -5.46 6.06 0.51
N LEU A 79 -5.74 7.34 0.27
CA LEU A 79 -6.97 7.76 -0.43
C LEU A 79 -7.02 7.20 -1.86
N CYS A 80 -5.92 7.27 -2.60
CA CYS A 80 -5.81 6.67 -3.93
C CYS A 80 -6.03 5.15 -3.89
N PHE A 81 -5.46 4.48 -2.89
CA PHE A 81 -5.63 3.05 -2.68
C PHE A 81 -7.09 2.68 -2.39
N GLN A 82 -7.75 3.38 -1.47
CA GLN A 82 -9.15 3.15 -1.12
C GLN A 82 -10.08 3.38 -2.34
N THR A 83 -9.78 4.40 -3.13
CA THR A 83 -10.50 4.68 -4.38
C THR A 83 -10.24 3.57 -5.40
N GLY A 84 -9.01 3.10 -5.52
CA GLY A 84 -8.63 1.99 -6.39
C GLY A 84 -9.34 0.67 -6.05
N ILE A 85 -9.53 0.37 -4.76
CA ILE A 85 -10.29 -0.82 -4.32
C ILE A 85 -11.77 -0.72 -4.75
N ARG A 86 -12.34 0.49 -4.74
CA ARG A 86 -13.75 0.70 -5.10
C ARG A 86 -14.03 0.43 -6.57
N TYR A 87 -13.12 0.80 -7.46
CA TYR A 87 -13.29 0.69 -8.91
C TYR A 87 -12.57 -0.52 -9.52
N GLY A 88 -11.74 -1.23 -8.75
CA GLY A 88 -10.90 -2.32 -9.23
C GLY A 88 -10.86 -3.53 -8.31
N LYS A 89 -10.07 -4.54 -8.74
CA LYS A 89 -9.79 -5.72 -7.91
C LYS A 89 -8.84 -5.33 -6.76
N ILE A 90 -9.17 -5.77 -5.56
CA ILE A 90 -8.36 -5.52 -4.36
C ILE A 90 -6.92 -6.03 -4.53
N SER A 91 -6.73 -7.16 -5.18
CA SER A 91 -5.40 -7.75 -5.46
C SER A 91 -4.52 -6.82 -6.30
N THR A 92 -5.10 -6.15 -7.30
CA THR A 92 -4.38 -5.19 -8.15
C THR A 92 -3.94 -3.96 -7.34
N SER A 93 -4.82 -3.41 -6.51
CA SER A 93 -4.50 -2.25 -5.66
C SER A 93 -3.40 -2.57 -4.66
N TRP A 94 -3.44 -3.75 -4.03
CA TRP A 94 -2.38 -4.23 -3.14
C TRP A 94 -1.05 -4.45 -3.85
N LEU A 95 -1.08 -4.97 -5.08
CA LEU A 95 0.14 -5.16 -5.86
C LEU A 95 0.79 -3.82 -6.21
N VAL A 96 0.03 -2.82 -6.62
CA VAL A 96 0.54 -1.48 -6.94
C VAL A 96 1.19 -0.82 -5.72
N ILE A 97 0.59 -0.96 -4.53
CA ILE A 97 1.20 -0.46 -3.29
C ILE A 97 2.53 -1.17 -2.98
N ASN A 98 2.54 -2.50 -3.07
CA ASN A 98 3.78 -3.24 -2.83
C ASN A 98 4.86 -2.92 -3.86
N LEU A 99 4.47 -2.60 -5.09
CA LEU A 99 5.37 -2.15 -6.14
C LEU A 99 6.05 -0.82 -5.81
N SER A 100 5.41 0.06 -5.05
CA SER A 100 6.01 1.33 -4.64
C SER A 100 7.30 1.14 -3.83
N THR A 101 7.51 -0.01 -3.20
CA THR A 101 8.75 -0.35 -2.48
C THR A 101 9.95 -0.60 -3.42
N VAL A 102 9.69 -0.88 -4.69
CA VAL A 102 10.76 -1.07 -5.69
C VAL A 102 11.50 0.23 -5.95
N VAL A 103 10.79 1.36 -5.95
CA VAL A 103 11.39 2.68 -6.23
C VAL A 103 12.51 3.02 -5.22
N PRO A 104 12.29 3.01 -3.89
CA PRO A 104 13.36 3.25 -2.93
C PRO A 104 14.45 2.17 -2.98
N THR A 105 14.12 0.92 -3.32
CA THR A 105 15.11 -0.15 -3.45
C THR A 105 16.05 0.11 -4.64
N VAL A 106 15.51 0.49 -5.80
CA VAL A 106 16.31 0.85 -6.97
C VAL A 106 17.16 2.09 -6.70
N LEU A 107 16.57 3.12 -6.07
CA LEU A 107 17.30 4.32 -5.65
C LEU A 107 18.47 3.97 -4.69
N SER A 108 18.23 3.08 -3.74
CA SER A 108 19.29 2.61 -2.81
C SER A 108 20.46 1.95 -3.56
N ILE A 109 20.16 1.11 -4.53
CA ILE A 109 21.17 0.43 -5.34
C ILE A 109 21.95 1.43 -6.21
N VAL A 110 21.23 2.34 -6.89
CA VAL A 110 21.84 3.25 -7.86
C VAL A 110 22.60 4.39 -7.18
N TYR A 111 22.01 4.99 -6.14
CA TYR A 111 22.57 6.18 -5.47
C TYR A 111 23.60 5.84 -4.40
N TYR A 112 23.34 4.80 -3.60
CA TYR A 112 24.24 4.40 -2.52
C TYR A 112 25.21 3.29 -2.91
N GLY A 113 25.12 2.74 -4.12
CA GLY A 113 26.01 1.69 -4.60
C GLY A 113 25.93 0.39 -3.77
N GLU A 114 24.76 0.12 -3.18
CA GLU A 114 24.56 -1.09 -2.37
C GLU A 114 24.78 -2.35 -3.20
N HIS A 115 25.61 -3.27 -2.71
CA HIS A 115 25.79 -4.57 -3.34
C HIS A 115 24.51 -5.38 -3.32
N VAL A 116 24.01 -5.71 -4.52
CA VAL A 116 22.83 -6.57 -4.67
C VAL A 116 23.26 -8.02 -4.46
N GLY A 117 23.11 -8.51 -3.24
CA GLY A 117 23.31 -9.92 -2.96
C GLY A 117 22.29 -10.78 -3.73
N LEU A 118 22.62 -12.04 -3.99
CA LEU A 118 21.80 -12.98 -4.77
C LEU A 118 20.33 -13.02 -4.29
N ARG A 119 20.10 -12.98 -2.97
CA ARG A 119 18.74 -12.98 -2.38
C ARG A 119 17.92 -11.75 -2.79
N ARG A 120 18.54 -10.56 -2.78
CA ARG A 120 17.87 -9.30 -3.22
C ARG A 120 17.59 -9.34 -4.73
N GLY A 121 18.53 -9.85 -5.52
CA GLY A 121 18.38 -10.03 -6.97
C GLY A 121 17.20 -10.95 -7.32
N VAL A 122 17.08 -12.09 -6.64
CA VAL A 122 15.96 -13.02 -6.81
C VAL A 122 14.62 -12.37 -6.42
N ALA A 123 14.58 -11.62 -5.33
CA ALA A 123 13.37 -10.91 -4.90
C ALA A 123 12.93 -9.86 -5.94
N LEU A 124 13.87 -9.07 -6.47
CA LEU A 124 13.57 -8.08 -7.52
C LEU A 124 13.08 -8.75 -8.81
N ALA A 125 13.68 -9.87 -9.20
CA ALA A 125 13.23 -10.65 -10.37
C ALA A 125 11.82 -11.22 -10.15
N ALA A 126 11.51 -11.72 -8.96
CA ALA A 126 10.18 -12.22 -8.62
C ALA A 126 9.12 -11.10 -8.68
N ILE A 127 9.44 -9.89 -8.22
CA ILE A 127 8.57 -8.72 -8.31
C ILE A 127 8.33 -8.36 -9.78
N ALA A 128 9.37 -8.31 -10.60
CA ALA A 128 9.25 -8.01 -12.02
C ALA A 128 8.39 -9.04 -12.77
N LEU A 129 8.56 -10.34 -12.47
CA LEU A 129 7.72 -11.41 -12.99
C LEU A 129 6.25 -11.25 -12.57
N SER A 130 6.00 -10.94 -11.31
CA SER A 130 4.64 -10.71 -10.81
C SER A 130 3.94 -9.57 -11.53
N LEU A 131 4.68 -8.49 -11.88
CA LEU A 131 4.18 -7.39 -12.68
C LEU A 131 3.82 -7.79 -14.10
N LEU A 132 4.67 -8.59 -14.74
CA LEU A 132 4.42 -9.09 -16.10
C LEU A 132 3.17 -9.97 -16.13
N PHE A 133 2.99 -10.84 -15.14
CA PHE A 133 1.78 -11.65 -15.03
C PHE A 133 0.52 -10.82 -14.82
N LEU A 134 0.60 -9.80 -13.96
CA LEU A 134 -0.53 -8.91 -13.73
C LEU A 134 -0.90 -8.09 -14.97
N TRP A 135 0.10 -7.61 -15.69
CA TRP A 135 -0.13 -6.89 -16.95
C TRP A 135 -0.84 -7.78 -17.96
N LYS A 136 -0.36 -9.01 -18.14
CA LYS A 136 -1.03 -10.00 -19.00
C LYS A 136 -2.46 -10.31 -18.56
N ASP A 137 -2.70 -10.48 -17.27
CA ASP A 137 -4.05 -10.74 -16.74
C ASP A 137 -5.01 -9.58 -17.06
N LYS A 138 -4.55 -8.34 -16.92
CA LYS A 138 -5.32 -7.16 -17.32
C LYS A 138 -5.59 -7.07 -18.81
N GLU A 139 -4.64 -7.44 -19.63
CA GLU A 139 -4.80 -7.45 -21.09
C GLU A 139 -5.87 -8.48 -21.51
N ILE A 140 -5.84 -9.67 -20.92
CA ILE A 140 -6.84 -10.74 -21.16
C ILE A 140 -8.22 -10.29 -20.69
N GLU A 141 -8.33 -9.68 -19.50
CA GLU A 141 -9.60 -9.19 -18.96
C GLU A 141 -10.20 -8.08 -19.82
N SER A 142 -9.38 -7.15 -20.29
CA SER A 142 -9.82 -6.09 -21.22
C SER A 142 -10.32 -6.64 -22.54
N ALA A 143 -9.64 -7.63 -23.09
CA ALA A 143 -10.05 -8.30 -24.32
C ALA A 143 -11.36 -9.09 -24.16
N GLN A 144 -11.58 -9.73 -23.02
CA GLN A 144 -12.83 -10.43 -22.73
C GLN A 144 -14.00 -9.45 -22.57
N LYS A 145 -13.79 -8.33 -21.87
CA LYS A 145 -14.81 -7.31 -21.68
C LYS A 145 -15.23 -6.69 -23.01
N GLY A 146 -14.27 -6.33 -23.87
CA GLY A 146 -14.58 -5.82 -25.20
C GLY A 146 -15.37 -6.80 -26.09
N LYS A 147 -15.08 -8.11 -25.99
CA LYS A 147 -15.88 -9.13 -26.69
C LYS A 147 -17.30 -9.22 -26.15
N LEU A 148 -17.48 -9.12 -24.83
CA LEU A 148 -18.80 -9.17 -24.20
C LEU A 148 -19.65 -7.98 -24.62
N ASP A 149 -19.09 -6.77 -24.59
CA ASP A 149 -19.76 -5.54 -25.00
C ASP A 149 -20.21 -5.61 -26.48
N THR A 150 -19.34 -6.13 -27.37
CA THR A 150 -19.66 -6.33 -28.80
C THR A 150 -20.77 -7.37 -29.03
N VAL A 151 -20.88 -8.38 -28.16
CA VAL A 151 -21.96 -9.39 -28.25
C VAL A 151 -23.28 -8.79 -27.78
N LEU A 152 -23.27 -7.98 -26.72
CA LEU A 152 -24.46 -7.31 -26.20
C LEU A 152 -25.04 -6.30 -27.20
N GLU A 153 -24.19 -5.51 -27.86
CA GLU A 153 -24.62 -4.57 -28.93
C GLU A 153 -25.22 -5.28 -30.17
N ARG A 154 -24.95 -6.56 -30.38
CA ARG A 154 -25.55 -7.33 -31.50
C ARG A 154 -26.91 -7.94 -31.16
N VAL A 155 -27.27 -7.99 -29.91
CA VAL A 155 -28.51 -8.61 -29.42
C VAL A 155 -29.61 -7.59 -29.18
N GLU A 156 -29.25 -6.30 -29.08
CA GLU A 156 -30.19 -5.16 -29.09
C GLU A 156 -30.54 -4.76 -30.54
#